data_611a6e788be625a37e18a7d3423b2e8d
#
_entry.id   611a6e788be625a37e18a7d3423b2e8d
#
_cell.length_a   1.000
_cell.length_b   1.000
_cell.length_c   1.000
_cell.angle_alpha   90.00
_cell.angle_beta   90.00
_cell.angle_gamma   90.00
#
_symmetry.space_group_name_H-M   'P 1'
#
loop_
_entity.id
_entity.type
_entity.pdbx_description
1 polymer ?
#
loop_
_entity_poly.entity_id
_entity_poly.type
_entity_poly.pdbx_seq_one_letter_code
_entity_poly.pdbx_strand_id
1 'polypeptide(L)'
;MTPSSDPVIRLGTCDTVAVARFDIAAGQPFGDGILRANQGIPRGHKVAVVDIPAGAVAIKYGQPIGIASSAIRAGDHVHLHNLAMRESSARHEFCSNYRPVQGVAPSERRQFLGYSRPDGRAGTRNYIAIISSVNCSATVSKNIAEYFNRQGGLKQRPNIDGVIALTHGGGCGMKSQGEGYRVLTRTLQGYARNPNVGGVLMIGLGCETNQVHQIVEKYELTEGPTFRTMTIQSAGGTRKAIEAGCQEIEAMLDQVKIGRAHV
;
A
#
# COMPACT_ATOMS: atom_id res chain seq x y z
N MET A 1 -32.93 -0.82 19.36
CA MET A 1 -32.12 -1.83 20.07
C MET A 1 -31.32 -1.09 21.13
N THR A 2 -31.64 -1.27 22.40
CA THR A 2 -30.79 -0.79 23.51
C THR A 2 -29.42 -1.45 23.38
N PRO A 3 -28.30 -0.72 23.48
CA PRO A 3 -26.98 -1.32 23.43
C PRO A 3 -26.88 -2.35 24.57
N SER A 4 -26.45 -3.58 24.24
CA SER A 4 -26.18 -4.62 25.21
C SER A 4 -25.34 -4.05 26.36
N SER A 5 -25.84 -4.16 27.58
CA SER A 5 -25.16 -3.73 28.80
C SER A 5 -24.01 -4.67 29.19
N ASP A 6 -23.80 -5.73 28.44
CA ASP A 6 -22.75 -6.71 28.70
C ASP A 6 -21.35 -6.06 28.57
N PRO A 7 -20.50 -6.16 29.59
CA PRO A 7 -19.18 -5.58 29.58
C PRO A 7 -18.21 -6.25 28.61
N VAL A 8 -18.62 -7.31 27.88
CA VAL A 8 -17.76 -8.03 26.94
C VAL A 8 -18.32 -8.06 25.52
N ILE A 9 -17.44 -8.29 24.55
CA ILE A 9 -17.77 -8.58 23.14
C ILE A 9 -17.31 -9.99 22.81
N ARG A 10 -18.25 -10.82 22.38
CA ARG A 10 -18.03 -12.14 21.79
C ARG A 10 -18.68 -12.17 20.42
N LEU A 11 -17.93 -12.47 19.35
CA LEU A 11 -18.48 -12.44 17.98
C LEU A 11 -18.90 -13.83 17.47
N GLY A 12 -18.23 -14.87 17.91
CA GLY A 12 -18.50 -16.25 17.47
C GLY A 12 -18.97 -17.14 18.61
N THR A 13 -19.88 -18.06 18.34
CA THR A 13 -20.31 -19.06 19.31
C THR A 13 -19.18 -20.03 19.69
N CYS A 14 -18.20 -20.22 18.81
CA CYS A 14 -17.03 -21.06 19.05
C CYS A 14 -15.88 -20.34 19.77
N ASP A 15 -16.01 -19.02 20.01
CA ASP A 15 -14.97 -18.28 20.72
C ASP A 15 -14.85 -18.78 22.17
N THR A 16 -13.63 -19.05 22.60
CA THR A 16 -13.33 -19.45 23.98
C THR A 16 -13.03 -18.27 24.87
N VAL A 17 -12.82 -17.09 24.28
CA VAL A 17 -12.59 -15.83 24.98
C VAL A 17 -13.46 -14.72 24.42
N ALA A 18 -13.79 -13.74 25.27
CA ALA A 18 -14.40 -12.47 24.89
C ALA A 18 -13.48 -11.29 25.20
N VAL A 19 -13.73 -10.12 24.63
CA VAL A 19 -12.95 -8.90 24.86
C VAL A 19 -13.71 -7.95 25.78
N ALA A 20 -13.05 -7.47 26.84
CA ALA A 20 -13.62 -6.50 27.76
C ALA A 20 -13.79 -5.12 27.08
N ARG A 21 -15.00 -4.58 27.07
CA ARG A 21 -15.36 -3.23 26.57
C ARG A 21 -14.93 -2.13 27.53
N PHE A 22 -14.96 -2.46 28.82
CA PHE A 22 -14.61 -1.62 29.97
C PHE A 22 -13.76 -2.46 30.93
N ASP A 23 -13.19 -1.82 31.93
CA ASP A 23 -12.57 -2.53 33.04
C ASP A 23 -13.64 -3.36 33.77
N ILE A 24 -13.38 -4.63 33.98
CA ILE A 24 -14.26 -5.56 34.68
C ILE A 24 -13.64 -5.86 36.04
N ALA A 25 -14.37 -5.57 37.10
CA ALA A 25 -13.88 -5.87 38.47
C ALA A 25 -13.98 -7.38 38.77
N ALA A 26 -13.14 -7.83 39.71
CA ALA A 26 -13.28 -9.20 40.24
C ALA A 26 -14.69 -9.43 40.82
N GLY A 27 -15.30 -10.56 40.47
CA GLY A 27 -16.65 -10.91 40.85
C GLY A 27 -17.76 -10.28 40.00
N GLN A 28 -17.45 -9.31 39.14
CA GLN A 28 -18.42 -8.65 38.25
C GLN A 28 -18.99 -9.64 37.23
N PRO A 29 -20.34 -9.67 37.07
CA PRO A 29 -20.95 -10.52 36.07
C PRO A 29 -20.73 -10.04 34.64
N PHE A 30 -20.64 -10.96 33.68
CA PHE A 30 -20.58 -10.75 32.23
C PHE A 30 -21.22 -11.93 31.49
N GLY A 31 -21.30 -11.83 30.16
CA GLY A 31 -21.92 -12.87 29.34
C GLY A 31 -23.41 -13.07 29.73
N ASP A 32 -24.19 -12.00 29.65
CA ASP A 32 -25.61 -11.94 30.06
C ASP A 32 -25.82 -12.35 31.52
N GLY A 33 -24.82 -12.12 32.37
CA GLY A 33 -24.87 -12.39 33.79
C GLY A 33 -24.57 -13.85 34.21
N ILE A 34 -24.26 -14.71 33.25
CA ILE A 34 -24.01 -16.15 33.49
C ILE A 34 -22.64 -16.40 34.11
N LEU A 35 -21.63 -15.61 33.69
CA LEU A 35 -20.23 -15.76 34.11
C LEU A 35 -19.84 -14.65 35.08
N ARG A 36 -18.80 -14.87 35.86
CA ARG A 36 -18.17 -13.86 36.73
C ARG A 36 -16.69 -13.81 36.49
N ALA A 37 -16.12 -12.61 36.53
CA ALA A 37 -14.68 -12.42 36.41
C ALA A 37 -13.99 -12.91 37.71
N ASN A 38 -13.00 -13.76 37.57
CA ASN A 38 -12.27 -14.30 38.75
C ASN A 38 -11.25 -13.26 39.28
N GLN A 39 -10.89 -12.29 38.47
CA GLN A 39 -9.95 -11.19 38.78
C GLN A 39 -10.30 -9.95 37.97
N GLY A 40 -9.62 -8.83 38.24
CA GLY A 40 -9.77 -7.63 37.43
C GLY A 40 -9.32 -7.87 35.98
N ILE A 41 -10.14 -7.50 35.02
CA ILE A 41 -9.86 -7.60 33.57
C ILE A 41 -9.82 -6.19 33.00
N PRO A 42 -8.67 -5.67 32.56
CA PRO A 42 -8.59 -4.34 31.96
C PRO A 42 -9.35 -4.26 30.63
N ARG A 43 -9.83 -3.07 30.29
CA ARG A 43 -10.44 -2.78 29.00
C ARG A 43 -9.55 -3.22 27.83
N GLY A 44 -10.13 -3.86 26.84
CA GLY A 44 -9.42 -4.38 25.67
C GLY A 44 -8.73 -5.72 25.89
N HIS A 45 -8.64 -6.18 27.13
CA HIS A 45 -8.09 -7.51 27.46
C HIS A 45 -9.14 -8.60 27.26
N LYS A 46 -8.69 -9.84 27.27
CA LYS A 46 -9.52 -11.02 27.04
C LYS A 46 -9.90 -11.69 28.37
N VAL A 47 -11.13 -12.15 28.44
CA VAL A 47 -11.66 -13.00 29.53
C VAL A 47 -12.11 -14.32 28.95
N ALA A 48 -11.80 -15.43 29.60
CA ALA A 48 -12.27 -16.74 29.19
C ALA A 48 -13.80 -16.87 29.40
N VAL A 49 -14.51 -17.38 28.41
CA VAL A 49 -15.96 -17.61 28.47
C VAL A 49 -16.30 -19.10 28.65
N VAL A 50 -15.31 -19.95 28.54
CA VAL A 50 -15.34 -21.40 28.83
C VAL A 50 -14.01 -21.81 29.46
N ASP A 51 -13.97 -22.97 30.08
CA ASP A 51 -12.73 -23.56 30.54
C ASP A 51 -11.87 -23.97 29.34
N ILE A 52 -10.56 -23.61 29.37
CA ILE A 52 -9.60 -23.95 28.35
C ILE A 52 -8.49 -24.78 29.00
N PRO A 53 -8.44 -26.10 28.74
CA PRO A 53 -7.39 -26.96 29.27
C PRO A 53 -6.00 -26.53 28.86
N ALA A 54 -4.98 -26.85 29.67
CA ALA A 54 -3.59 -26.65 29.29
C ALA A 54 -3.30 -27.38 27.95
N GLY A 55 -2.60 -26.73 27.04
CA GLY A 55 -2.33 -27.23 25.71
C GLY A 55 -3.46 -27.06 24.69
N ALA A 56 -4.67 -26.65 25.13
CA ALA A 56 -5.78 -26.39 24.22
C ALA A 56 -5.65 -25.02 23.52
N VAL A 57 -6.27 -24.92 22.36
CA VAL A 57 -6.27 -23.70 21.53
C VAL A 57 -7.30 -22.72 22.06
N ALA A 58 -6.87 -21.48 22.30
CA ALA A 58 -7.78 -20.36 22.55
C ALA A 58 -8.27 -19.77 21.23
N ILE A 59 -9.57 -19.55 21.11
CA ILE A 59 -10.24 -19.03 19.91
C ILE A 59 -10.85 -17.66 20.20
N LYS A 60 -10.57 -16.69 19.32
CA LYS A 60 -11.19 -15.36 19.32
C LYS A 60 -11.60 -15.00 17.89
N TYR A 61 -12.85 -14.57 17.72
CA TYR A 61 -13.41 -14.20 16.41
C TYR A 61 -13.29 -15.34 15.38
N GLY A 62 -13.51 -16.57 15.84
CA GLY A 62 -13.42 -17.77 15.02
C GLY A 62 -11.99 -18.18 14.65
N GLN A 63 -10.96 -17.52 15.19
CA GLN A 63 -9.57 -17.76 14.84
C GLN A 63 -8.74 -18.21 16.06
N PRO A 64 -7.83 -19.17 15.89
CA PRO A 64 -6.84 -19.53 16.91
C PRO A 64 -5.96 -18.33 17.25
N ILE A 65 -5.84 -17.97 18.52
CA ILE A 65 -5.00 -16.86 18.99
C ILE A 65 -3.81 -17.31 19.83
N GLY A 66 -3.71 -18.58 20.13
CA GLY A 66 -2.63 -19.16 20.93
C GLY A 66 -3.01 -20.49 21.57
N ILE A 67 -2.11 -21.01 22.37
CA ILE A 67 -2.31 -22.25 23.16
C ILE A 67 -2.25 -21.87 24.64
N ALA A 68 -3.18 -22.39 25.44
CA ALA A 68 -3.17 -22.24 26.88
C ALA A 68 -1.89 -22.89 27.47
N SER A 69 -1.02 -22.12 28.06
CA SER A 69 0.22 -22.62 28.72
C SER A 69 -0.07 -23.28 30.07
N SER A 70 -1.22 -22.99 30.66
CA SER A 70 -1.79 -23.59 31.86
C SER A 70 -3.30 -23.68 31.70
N ALA A 71 -4.00 -24.44 32.53
CA ALA A 71 -5.45 -24.46 32.53
C ALA A 71 -6.02 -23.08 32.84
N ILE A 72 -6.95 -22.61 32.02
CA ILE A 72 -7.65 -21.32 32.16
C ILE A 72 -9.11 -21.63 32.45
N ARG A 73 -9.65 -21.06 33.52
CA ARG A 73 -11.07 -21.26 33.90
C ARG A 73 -11.91 -20.15 33.27
N ALA A 74 -13.17 -20.45 33.04
CA ALA A 74 -14.15 -19.43 32.68
C ALA A 74 -14.13 -18.29 33.72
N GLY A 75 -14.06 -17.05 33.24
CA GLY A 75 -13.88 -15.88 34.10
C GLY A 75 -12.43 -15.44 34.32
N ASP A 76 -11.44 -16.22 33.92
CA ASP A 76 -10.03 -15.84 34.06
C ASP A 76 -9.61 -14.82 33.01
N HIS A 77 -8.68 -13.93 33.40
CA HIS A 77 -7.98 -13.05 32.49
C HIS A 77 -7.05 -13.86 31.59
N VAL A 78 -7.19 -13.70 30.28
CA VAL A 78 -6.36 -14.42 29.29
C VAL A 78 -5.33 -13.46 28.70
N HIS A 79 -4.04 -13.72 29.00
CA HIS A 79 -2.91 -12.90 28.57
C HIS A 79 -1.63 -13.73 28.51
N LEU A 80 -0.48 -13.07 28.33
CA LEU A 80 0.84 -13.72 28.18
C LEU A 80 1.22 -14.66 29.33
N HIS A 81 0.63 -14.51 30.53
CA HIS A 81 0.91 -15.39 31.68
C HIS A 81 0.30 -16.78 31.55
N ASN A 82 -0.74 -16.95 30.71
CA ASN A 82 -1.44 -18.21 30.53
C ASN A 82 -1.78 -18.55 29.06
N LEU A 83 -1.32 -17.70 28.11
CA LEU A 83 -1.51 -17.93 26.66
C LEU A 83 -0.16 -17.77 25.95
N ALA A 84 0.32 -18.83 25.30
CA ALA A 84 1.52 -18.85 24.48
C ALA A 84 1.21 -18.76 22.99
N MET A 85 2.14 -18.24 22.20
CA MET A 85 2.07 -18.29 20.75
C MET A 85 2.09 -19.73 20.25
N ARG A 86 1.28 -20.02 19.26
CA ARG A 86 1.35 -21.27 18.51
C ARG A 86 2.12 -21.01 17.23
N GLU A 87 3.19 -21.74 16.98
CA GLU A 87 3.77 -21.82 15.65
C GLU A 87 2.76 -22.54 14.74
N SER A 88 2.25 -21.83 13.75
CA SER A 88 1.35 -22.42 12.77
C SER A 88 2.20 -23.05 11.67
N SER A 89 2.22 -24.38 11.63
CA SER A 89 2.73 -25.14 10.48
C SER A 89 1.67 -25.32 9.39
N ALA A 90 0.64 -24.45 9.37
CA ALA A 90 -0.42 -24.55 8.38
C ALA A 90 0.20 -24.42 6.96
N ARG A 91 0.19 -25.50 6.21
CA ARG A 91 0.47 -25.47 4.78
C ARG A 91 -0.68 -24.72 4.12
N HIS A 92 -0.41 -23.50 3.69
CA HIS A 92 -1.37 -22.74 2.89
C HIS A 92 -1.30 -23.24 1.45
N GLU A 93 -2.31 -23.95 1.03
CA GLU A 93 -2.51 -24.25 -0.38
C GLU A 93 -3.15 -23.03 -1.04
N PHE A 94 -2.38 -22.37 -1.89
CA PHE A 94 -2.90 -21.22 -2.66
C PHE A 94 -3.92 -21.72 -3.68
N CYS A 95 -5.00 -20.95 -3.85
CA CYS A 95 -6.05 -21.22 -4.83
C CYS A 95 -6.77 -22.59 -4.66
N SER A 96 -6.81 -23.16 -3.46
CA SER A 96 -7.47 -24.45 -3.19
C SER A 96 -8.97 -24.47 -3.54
N ASN A 97 -9.62 -23.29 -3.58
CA ASN A 97 -11.01 -23.13 -4.00
C ASN A 97 -11.11 -22.22 -5.24
N TYR A 98 -10.15 -22.36 -6.18
CA TYR A 98 -10.19 -21.59 -7.41
C TYR A 98 -11.40 -21.97 -8.26
N ARG A 99 -12.20 -20.96 -8.60
CA ARG A 99 -13.30 -21.07 -9.56
C ARG A 99 -12.98 -20.16 -10.73
N PRO A 100 -12.77 -20.70 -11.95
CA PRO A 100 -12.53 -19.86 -13.11
C PRO A 100 -13.74 -18.94 -13.35
N VAL A 101 -13.47 -17.67 -13.53
CA VAL A 101 -14.50 -16.70 -13.92
C VAL A 101 -14.74 -16.84 -15.40
N GLN A 102 -16.00 -17.04 -15.79
CA GLN A 102 -16.37 -17.03 -17.21
C GLN A 102 -16.19 -15.60 -17.74
N GLY A 103 -15.36 -15.47 -18.76
CA GLY A 103 -15.15 -14.20 -19.46
C GLY A 103 -16.42 -13.75 -20.18
N VAL A 104 -16.63 -12.44 -20.25
CA VAL A 104 -17.72 -11.83 -21.04
C VAL A 104 -17.46 -12.08 -22.52
N ALA A 105 -18.50 -12.48 -23.28
CA ALA A 105 -18.40 -12.67 -24.71
C ALA A 105 -17.92 -11.37 -25.41
N PRO A 106 -17.12 -11.45 -26.49
CA PRO A 106 -16.60 -10.25 -27.15
C PRO A 106 -17.65 -9.22 -27.53
N SER A 107 -18.86 -9.68 -27.94
CA SER A 107 -19.99 -8.84 -28.30
C SER A 107 -20.62 -8.10 -27.11
N GLU A 108 -20.39 -8.55 -25.89
CA GLU A 108 -20.94 -7.98 -24.65
C GLU A 108 -19.91 -7.15 -23.88
N ARG A 109 -18.66 -7.13 -24.36
CA ARG A 109 -17.58 -6.36 -23.71
C ARG A 109 -17.87 -4.88 -23.81
N ARG A 110 -17.85 -4.23 -22.65
CA ARG A 110 -17.95 -2.77 -22.59
C ARG A 110 -16.64 -2.14 -23.05
N GLN A 111 -16.77 -1.05 -23.81
CA GLN A 111 -15.64 -0.23 -24.23
C GLN A 111 -15.67 1.12 -23.53
N PHE A 112 -14.53 1.79 -23.47
CA PHE A 112 -14.42 3.14 -22.95
C PHE A 112 -13.48 3.98 -23.83
N LEU A 113 -13.58 5.30 -23.71
CA LEU A 113 -12.64 6.20 -24.36
C LEU A 113 -11.38 6.32 -23.51
N GLY A 114 -10.30 5.67 -23.93
CA GLY A 114 -9.02 5.61 -23.26
C GLY A 114 -7.86 6.12 -24.10
N TYR A 115 -6.69 6.17 -23.48
CA TYR A 115 -5.43 6.54 -24.12
C TYR A 115 -4.67 5.26 -24.50
N SER A 116 -4.63 4.98 -25.81
CA SER A 116 -3.87 3.84 -26.32
C SER A 116 -2.37 4.05 -26.15
N ARG A 117 -1.64 3.02 -25.72
CA ARG A 117 -0.20 3.06 -25.55
C ARG A 117 0.51 2.20 -26.60
N PRO A 118 1.78 2.49 -26.94
CA PRO A 118 2.52 1.74 -27.95
C PRO A 118 2.66 0.25 -27.64
N ASP A 119 2.58 -0.14 -26.39
CA ASP A 119 2.65 -1.53 -25.93
C ASP A 119 1.30 -2.26 -25.93
N GLY A 120 0.26 -1.67 -26.52
CA GLY A 120 -1.09 -2.24 -26.63
C GLY A 120 -1.95 -2.09 -25.38
N ARG A 121 -1.43 -1.49 -24.30
CA ARG A 121 -2.23 -1.18 -23.11
C ARG A 121 -3.03 0.12 -23.31
N ALA A 122 -4.03 0.34 -22.45
CA ALA A 122 -4.85 1.53 -22.46
C ALA A 122 -4.89 2.19 -21.09
N GLY A 123 -4.72 3.52 -21.08
CA GLY A 123 -4.87 4.34 -19.89
C GLY A 123 -6.26 4.98 -19.82
N THR A 124 -6.83 5.09 -18.64
CA THR A 124 -8.03 5.91 -18.36
C THR A 124 -7.68 7.37 -18.11
N ARG A 125 -6.39 7.65 -17.89
CA ARG A 125 -5.79 8.96 -17.64
C ARG A 125 -4.53 9.13 -18.49
N ASN A 126 -4.07 10.38 -18.56
CA ASN A 126 -2.86 10.75 -19.29
C ASN A 126 -2.06 11.78 -18.49
N TYR A 127 -1.34 11.30 -17.47
CA TYR A 127 -0.47 12.13 -16.65
C TYR A 127 0.95 12.20 -17.20
N ILE A 128 1.67 13.26 -16.89
CA ILE A 128 3.13 13.28 -16.92
C ILE A 128 3.62 13.04 -15.48
N ALA A 129 4.44 12.03 -15.28
CA ALA A 129 4.98 11.66 -13.98
C ALA A 129 6.44 12.15 -13.83
N ILE A 130 6.72 12.87 -12.75
CA ILE A 130 8.06 13.18 -12.32
C ILE A 130 8.41 12.21 -11.20
N ILE A 131 9.34 11.31 -11.45
CA ILE A 131 9.69 10.21 -10.56
C ILE A 131 11.01 10.50 -9.87
N SER A 132 11.01 10.65 -8.56
CA SER A 132 12.24 10.77 -7.76
C SER A 132 12.89 9.39 -7.58
N SER A 133 14.17 9.24 -7.94
CA SER A 133 14.93 8.02 -7.59
C SER A 133 15.37 8.01 -6.13
N VAL A 134 15.39 9.18 -5.49
CA VAL A 134 15.91 9.42 -4.15
C VAL A 134 15.12 10.53 -3.46
N ASN A 135 15.00 10.47 -2.13
CA ASN A 135 14.35 11.52 -1.33
C ASN A 135 14.92 12.93 -1.57
N CYS A 136 16.21 13.06 -1.87
CA CYS A 136 16.88 14.35 -2.13
C CYS A 136 16.30 15.07 -3.36
N SER A 137 15.77 14.35 -4.35
CA SER A 137 15.15 14.95 -5.54
C SER A 137 13.65 15.28 -5.35
N ALA A 138 13.06 14.92 -4.21
CA ALA A 138 11.63 15.09 -3.97
C ALA A 138 11.15 16.54 -4.07
N THR A 139 11.91 17.49 -3.50
CA THR A 139 11.57 18.93 -3.55
C THR A 139 11.60 19.46 -4.97
N VAL A 140 12.62 19.10 -5.76
CA VAL A 140 12.72 19.49 -7.17
C VAL A 140 11.51 18.95 -7.94
N SER A 141 11.20 17.67 -7.80
CA SER A 141 10.06 17.02 -8.47
C SER A 141 8.73 17.70 -8.14
N LYS A 142 8.49 18.01 -6.85
CA LYS A 142 7.27 18.70 -6.40
C LYS A 142 7.16 20.12 -6.97
N ASN A 143 8.26 20.90 -6.96
CA ASN A 143 8.24 22.26 -7.48
C ASN A 143 7.95 22.29 -8.99
N ILE A 144 8.52 21.36 -9.76
CA ILE A 144 8.23 21.27 -11.19
C ILE A 144 6.75 20.93 -11.42
N ALA A 145 6.23 19.92 -10.71
CA ALA A 145 4.81 19.54 -10.85
C ALA A 145 3.87 20.69 -10.49
N GLU A 146 4.17 21.40 -9.41
CA GLU A 146 3.39 22.55 -8.94
C GLU A 146 3.40 23.70 -9.94
N TYR A 147 4.53 23.98 -10.58
CA TYR A 147 4.66 24.99 -11.63
C TYR A 147 3.61 24.77 -12.73
N PHE A 148 3.51 23.56 -13.30
CA PHE A 148 2.56 23.26 -14.36
C PHE A 148 1.10 23.26 -13.89
N ASN A 149 0.82 22.75 -12.68
CA ASN A 149 -0.54 22.65 -12.18
C ASN A 149 -1.11 24.02 -11.75
N ARG A 150 -0.27 24.93 -11.23
CA ARG A 150 -0.71 26.27 -10.77
C ARG A 150 -0.75 27.31 -11.89
N GLN A 151 0.23 27.35 -12.78
CA GLN A 151 0.36 28.41 -13.79
C GLN A 151 -0.53 28.23 -15.01
N GLY A 152 -1.38 27.21 -15.03
CA GLY A 152 -2.37 27.01 -16.08
C GLY A 152 -1.81 26.61 -17.45
N GLY A 153 -0.55 26.22 -17.55
CA GLY A 153 0.08 25.72 -18.78
C GLY A 153 -0.61 24.47 -19.37
N LEU A 154 -1.37 23.75 -18.55
CA LEU A 154 -2.16 22.60 -18.98
C LEU A 154 -3.55 22.95 -19.51
N LYS A 155 -4.06 24.18 -19.32
CA LYS A 155 -5.39 24.59 -19.79
C LYS A 155 -5.58 24.47 -21.30
N GLN A 156 -4.51 24.64 -22.05
CA GLN A 156 -4.51 24.51 -23.51
C GLN A 156 -4.28 23.06 -23.99
N ARG A 157 -4.18 22.13 -23.06
CA ARG A 157 -3.84 20.71 -23.31
C ARG A 157 -4.84 19.76 -22.64
N PRO A 158 -6.10 19.73 -23.10
CA PRO A 158 -7.20 19.00 -22.42
C PRO A 158 -7.00 17.49 -22.36
N ASN A 159 -6.05 16.96 -23.17
CA ASN A 159 -5.73 15.53 -23.20
C ASN A 159 -4.66 15.14 -22.15
N ILE A 160 -4.21 16.08 -21.33
CA ILE A 160 -3.25 15.83 -20.24
C ILE A 160 -3.95 16.11 -18.93
N ASP A 161 -4.08 15.09 -18.10
CA ASP A 161 -4.79 15.18 -16.81
C ASP A 161 -4.00 15.93 -15.73
N GLY A 162 -2.69 16.07 -15.88
CA GLY A 162 -1.83 16.82 -14.95
C GLY A 162 -0.37 16.38 -14.99
N VAL A 163 0.45 17.11 -14.24
CA VAL A 163 1.84 16.74 -13.93
C VAL A 163 1.91 16.31 -12.48
N ILE A 164 2.36 15.10 -12.20
CA ILE A 164 2.39 14.52 -10.84
C ILE A 164 3.81 14.24 -10.40
N ALA A 165 4.14 14.57 -9.16
CA ALA A 165 5.40 14.22 -8.54
C ALA A 165 5.25 12.95 -7.70
N LEU A 166 5.92 11.88 -8.10
CA LEU A 166 5.99 10.62 -7.38
C LEU A 166 7.28 10.58 -6.55
N THR A 167 7.14 10.87 -5.27
CA THR A 167 8.27 11.02 -4.34
C THR A 167 8.18 10.02 -3.19
N HIS A 168 9.33 9.73 -2.58
CA HIS A 168 9.43 8.83 -1.43
C HIS A 168 10.54 9.29 -0.48
N GLY A 169 10.62 8.68 0.71
CA GLY A 169 11.58 9.04 1.76
C GLY A 169 12.91 8.26 1.74
N GLY A 170 13.12 7.35 0.77
CA GLY A 170 14.29 6.47 0.70
C GLY A 170 15.23 6.82 -0.46
N GLY A 171 16.14 5.88 -0.78
CA GLY A 171 17.04 5.96 -1.93
C GLY A 171 18.46 6.44 -1.61
N CYS A 172 18.64 7.33 -0.63
CA CYS A 172 19.93 7.79 -0.17
C CYS A 172 20.46 6.87 0.93
N GLY A 173 21.71 6.43 0.83
CA GLY A 173 22.35 5.61 1.88
C GLY A 173 21.72 4.24 2.13
N MET A 174 20.81 3.79 1.28
CA MET A 174 20.22 2.45 1.39
C MET A 174 21.21 1.39 0.88
N LYS A 175 21.03 0.14 1.33
CA LYS A 175 21.79 -0.98 0.76
C LYS A 175 21.42 -1.16 -0.71
N SER A 176 22.43 -1.33 -1.57
CA SER A 176 22.25 -1.58 -3.03
C SER A 176 21.68 -2.97 -3.34
N GLN A 177 21.48 -3.79 -2.33
CA GLN A 177 20.96 -5.14 -2.44
C GLN A 177 19.94 -5.39 -1.31
N GLY A 178 19.09 -6.40 -1.49
CA GLY A 178 18.08 -6.76 -0.52
C GLY A 178 16.67 -6.41 -0.97
N GLU A 179 15.72 -6.75 -0.12
CA GLU A 179 14.29 -6.62 -0.46
C GLU A 179 13.85 -5.16 -0.62
N GLY A 180 14.26 -4.27 0.29
CA GLY A 180 13.90 -2.85 0.23
C GLY A 180 14.34 -2.19 -1.07
N TYR A 181 15.58 -2.46 -1.53
CA TYR A 181 16.06 -1.96 -2.81
C TYR A 181 15.26 -2.53 -4.00
N ARG A 182 14.98 -3.83 -3.99
CA ARG A 182 14.18 -4.47 -5.04
C ARG A 182 12.75 -3.93 -5.09
N VAL A 183 12.11 -3.75 -3.95
CA VAL A 183 10.77 -3.18 -3.86
C VAL A 183 10.76 -1.76 -4.38
N LEU A 184 11.68 -0.89 -3.93
CA LEU A 184 11.76 0.49 -4.38
C LEU A 184 11.94 0.58 -5.90
N THR A 185 12.97 -0.07 -6.45
CA THR A 185 13.28 0.02 -7.89
C THR A 185 12.15 -0.55 -8.75
N ARG A 186 11.52 -1.66 -8.31
CA ARG A 186 10.35 -2.23 -8.98
C ARG A 186 9.14 -1.29 -8.94
N THR A 187 8.94 -0.59 -7.83
CA THR A 187 7.85 0.39 -7.70
C THR A 187 8.06 1.58 -8.65
N LEU A 188 9.26 2.16 -8.68
CA LEU A 188 9.59 3.27 -9.58
C LEU A 188 9.41 2.88 -11.05
N GLN A 189 9.92 1.72 -11.44
CA GLN A 189 9.74 1.17 -12.79
C GLN A 189 8.26 0.90 -13.11
N GLY A 190 7.49 0.37 -12.14
CA GLY A 190 6.07 0.12 -12.31
C GLY A 190 5.28 1.40 -12.58
N TYR A 191 5.60 2.49 -11.91
CA TYR A 191 5.02 3.80 -12.20
C TYR A 191 5.46 4.36 -13.55
N ALA A 192 6.74 4.21 -13.91
CA ALA A 192 7.24 4.64 -15.21
C ALA A 192 6.53 3.94 -16.39
N ARG A 193 6.11 2.71 -16.20
CA ARG A 193 5.36 1.90 -17.19
C ARG A 193 3.85 1.88 -16.98
N ASN A 194 3.31 2.71 -16.09
CA ASN A 194 1.87 2.73 -15.85
C ASN A 194 1.14 3.29 -17.08
N PRO A 195 0.09 2.62 -17.60
CA PRO A 195 -0.63 3.09 -18.80
C PRO A 195 -1.34 4.43 -18.61
N ASN A 196 -1.57 4.89 -17.38
CA ASN A 196 -2.09 6.22 -17.10
C ASN A 196 -1.01 7.32 -17.15
N VAL A 197 0.26 6.95 -17.38
CA VAL A 197 1.39 7.87 -17.52
C VAL A 197 1.77 7.93 -19.01
N GLY A 198 1.62 9.10 -19.60
CA GLY A 198 1.99 9.35 -21.00
C GLY A 198 3.43 9.81 -21.16
N GLY A 199 4.01 10.43 -20.13
CA GLY A 199 5.38 10.89 -20.13
C GLY A 199 6.02 10.79 -18.76
N VAL A 200 7.34 10.59 -18.70
CA VAL A 200 8.11 10.42 -17.46
C VAL A 200 9.35 11.28 -17.48
N LEU A 201 9.57 12.04 -16.41
CA LEU A 201 10.85 12.64 -16.09
C LEU A 201 11.37 11.98 -14.80
N MET A 202 12.44 11.19 -14.88
CA MET A 202 13.05 10.56 -13.70
C MET A 202 14.21 11.43 -13.19
N ILE A 203 14.13 11.85 -11.92
CA ILE A 203 15.10 12.80 -11.33
C ILE A 203 15.84 12.14 -10.16
N GLY A 204 17.18 12.12 -10.28
CA GLY A 204 18.11 11.74 -9.23
C GLY A 204 18.84 12.92 -8.62
N LEU A 205 19.61 12.66 -7.56
CA LEU A 205 20.59 13.62 -7.04
C LEU A 205 21.90 13.55 -7.83
N GLY A 206 22.44 12.35 -8.04
CA GLY A 206 23.70 12.05 -8.71
C GLY A 206 24.69 11.25 -7.86
N CYS A 207 24.51 11.16 -6.53
CA CYS A 207 25.38 10.40 -5.62
C CYS A 207 24.62 9.37 -4.77
N GLU A 208 23.35 9.15 -5.07
CA GLU A 208 22.51 8.15 -4.37
C GLU A 208 22.90 6.72 -4.75
N THR A 209 22.61 5.78 -3.85
CA THR A 209 22.76 4.35 -4.12
C THR A 209 21.82 3.87 -5.24
N ASN A 210 20.63 4.46 -5.33
CA ASN A 210 19.61 4.11 -6.31
C ASN A 210 19.69 5.02 -7.55
N GLN A 211 20.83 4.98 -8.25
CA GLN A 211 21.10 5.87 -9.37
C GLN A 211 20.15 5.66 -10.55
N VAL A 212 19.74 6.75 -11.17
CA VAL A 212 18.78 6.76 -12.27
C VAL A 212 19.23 5.86 -13.42
N HIS A 213 20.51 5.96 -13.85
CA HIS A 213 21.02 5.14 -14.95
C HIS A 213 20.96 3.64 -14.67
N GLN A 214 21.18 3.23 -13.40
CA GLN A 214 21.07 1.81 -13.02
C GLN A 214 19.62 1.30 -13.06
N ILE A 215 18.64 2.16 -12.73
CA ILE A 215 17.22 1.83 -12.87
C ILE A 215 16.87 1.67 -14.35
N VAL A 216 17.30 2.62 -15.18
CA VAL A 216 17.07 2.62 -16.63
C VAL A 216 17.62 1.33 -17.25
N GLU A 217 18.89 1.01 -16.99
CA GLU A 217 19.54 -0.18 -17.48
C GLU A 217 18.87 -1.48 -17.00
N LYS A 218 18.69 -1.60 -15.68
CA LYS A 218 18.14 -2.80 -15.05
C LYS A 218 16.73 -3.16 -15.55
N TYR A 219 15.93 -2.17 -15.85
CA TYR A 219 14.54 -2.35 -16.28
C TYR A 219 14.32 -2.06 -17.76
N GLU A 220 15.41 -1.93 -18.53
CA GLU A 220 15.35 -1.69 -19.98
C GLU A 220 14.39 -0.56 -20.34
N LEU A 221 14.48 0.57 -19.60
CA LEU A 221 13.72 1.77 -19.88
C LEU A 221 14.46 2.54 -20.99
N THR A 222 13.73 2.91 -22.03
CA THR A 222 14.34 3.58 -23.18
C THR A 222 14.11 5.08 -23.10
N GLU A 223 15.18 5.87 -23.05
CA GLU A 223 15.09 7.32 -23.15
C GLU A 223 14.60 7.74 -24.53
N GLY A 224 13.80 8.77 -24.56
CA GLY A 224 13.18 9.26 -25.78
C GLY A 224 12.26 10.46 -25.53
N PRO A 225 11.41 10.82 -26.48
CA PRO A 225 10.58 12.02 -26.37
C PRO A 225 9.63 12.04 -25.16
N THR A 226 9.21 10.86 -24.67
CA THR A 226 8.28 10.72 -23.55
C THR A 226 8.88 10.09 -22.28
N PHE A 227 10.17 9.75 -22.31
CA PHE A 227 10.92 9.30 -21.14
C PHE A 227 12.28 9.98 -21.07
N ARG A 228 12.47 10.81 -20.06
CA ARG A 228 13.70 11.60 -19.86
C ARG A 228 14.26 11.36 -18.48
N THR A 229 15.56 11.52 -18.35
CA THR A 229 16.27 11.44 -17.07
C THR A 229 17.14 12.67 -16.83
N MET A 230 17.33 13.02 -15.55
CA MET A 230 18.25 14.07 -15.15
C MET A 230 18.73 13.87 -13.72
N THR A 231 19.85 14.52 -13.35
CA THR A 231 20.28 14.61 -11.96
C THR A 231 20.45 16.07 -11.54
N ILE A 232 20.21 16.33 -10.25
CA ILE A 232 20.35 17.69 -9.68
C ILE A 232 21.81 18.18 -9.79
N GLN A 233 22.78 17.28 -9.58
CA GLN A 233 24.19 17.61 -9.66
C GLN A 233 24.62 18.00 -11.10
N SER A 234 24.21 17.23 -12.09
CA SER A 234 24.50 17.52 -13.50
C SER A 234 23.86 18.82 -13.97
N ALA A 235 22.68 19.16 -13.47
CA ALA A 235 21.99 20.40 -13.75
C ALA A 235 22.64 21.62 -13.07
N GLY A 236 23.55 21.42 -12.12
CA GLY A 236 24.23 22.47 -11.40
C GLY A 236 23.47 23.03 -10.20
N GLY A 237 22.68 22.20 -9.55
CA GLY A 237 21.99 22.48 -8.29
C GLY A 237 20.46 22.62 -8.43
N THR A 238 19.80 22.74 -7.29
CA THR A 238 18.33 22.65 -7.16
C THR A 238 17.57 23.62 -8.08
N ARG A 239 17.95 24.91 -8.10
CA ARG A 239 17.26 25.91 -8.91
C ARG A 239 17.38 25.61 -10.41
N LYS A 240 18.58 25.33 -10.88
CA LYS A 240 18.82 24.98 -12.28
C LYS A 240 18.13 23.65 -12.66
N ALA A 241 18.07 22.69 -11.74
CA ALA A 241 17.36 21.44 -11.97
C ALA A 241 15.86 21.65 -12.12
N ILE A 242 15.24 22.59 -11.37
CA ILE A 242 13.83 22.95 -11.55
C ILE A 242 13.62 23.60 -12.92
N GLU A 243 14.47 24.56 -13.31
CA GLU A 243 14.41 25.24 -14.61
C GLU A 243 14.55 24.25 -15.77
N ALA A 244 15.57 23.39 -15.73
CA ALA A 244 15.79 22.35 -16.74
C ALA A 244 14.65 21.32 -16.77
N GLY A 245 14.16 20.89 -15.61
CA GLY A 245 13.04 19.96 -15.53
C GLY A 245 11.75 20.55 -16.09
N CYS A 246 11.50 21.83 -15.90
CA CYS A 246 10.37 22.51 -16.55
C CYS A 246 10.50 22.52 -18.08
N GLN A 247 11.70 22.75 -18.61
CA GLN A 247 11.95 22.69 -20.05
C GLN A 247 11.73 21.28 -20.62
N GLU A 248 12.21 20.24 -19.92
CA GLU A 248 11.98 18.84 -20.33
C GLU A 248 10.50 18.48 -20.34
N ILE A 249 9.75 18.88 -19.31
CA ILE A 249 8.29 18.66 -19.26
C ILE A 249 7.58 19.43 -20.39
N GLU A 250 7.94 20.70 -20.65
CA GLU A 250 7.34 21.49 -21.73
C GLU A 250 7.55 20.82 -23.09
N ALA A 251 8.76 20.37 -23.39
CA ALA A 251 9.06 19.62 -24.62
C ALA A 251 8.27 18.31 -24.71
N MET A 252 8.05 17.65 -23.57
CA MET A 252 7.32 16.38 -23.47
C MET A 252 5.82 16.57 -23.68
N LEU A 253 5.24 17.70 -23.23
CA LEU A 253 3.81 17.98 -23.37
C LEU A 253 3.30 17.89 -24.80
N ASP A 254 4.11 18.29 -25.77
CA ASP A 254 3.73 18.21 -27.19
C ASP A 254 3.76 16.79 -27.74
N GLN A 255 4.58 15.92 -27.17
CA GLN A 255 4.70 14.52 -27.56
C GLN A 255 3.61 13.64 -26.94
N VAL A 256 3.04 14.07 -25.82
CA VAL A 256 2.03 13.31 -25.05
C VAL A 256 0.60 13.67 -25.44
N LYS A 257 0.43 14.51 -26.47
CA LYS A 257 -0.87 14.94 -27.03
C LYS A 257 -1.62 13.82 -27.77
N ILE A 258 -1.78 12.66 -27.19
CA ILE A 258 -2.62 11.61 -27.80
C ILE A 258 -4.10 11.84 -27.47
N GLY A 259 -4.98 11.66 -28.46
CA GLY A 259 -6.42 11.66 -28.28
C GLY A 259 -6.90 10.40 -27.58
N ARG A 260 -8.13 10.45 -27.07
CA ARG A 260 -8.80 9.24 -26.57
C ARG A 260 -9.35 8.45 -27.74
N ALA A 261 -9.22 7.14 -27.68
CA ALA A 261 -9.79 6.19 -28.62
C ALA A 261 -10.67 5.16 -27.90
N HIS A 262 -11.55 4.49 -28.60
CA HIS A 262 -12.26 3.32 -28.08
C HIS A 262 -11.27 2.17 -27.84
N VAL A 263 -11.22 1.66 -26.62
CA VAL A 263 -10.33 0.59 -26.16
C VAL A 263 -11.09 -0.44 -25.34
#